data_9ffa4d9e85eca91f7b1a57f144a71b1d
#
_entry.id   9ffa4d9e85eca91f7b1a57f144a71b1d
#
_cell.length_a   1.000
_cell.length_b   1.000
_cell.length_c   1.000
_cell.angle_alpha   90.00
_cell.angle_beta   90.00
_cell.angle_gamma   90.00
#
_symmetry.space_group_name_H-M   'P 1'
#
loop_
_entity.id
_entity.type
_entity.pdbx_description
1 polymer ?
#
loop_
_entity_poly.entity_id
_entity_poly.type
_entity_poly.pdbx_seq_one_letter_code
_entity_poly.pdbx_strand_id
1 'polypeptide(L)'
;LGYVVAVGRSLFPLFALQAALEATMIPALRRRMKSLRLAACVVPALSLVYYYPAVFRTVVSGRFWLLPLTIHVSLAWIILYLVAAGLLFFQEYHATTMPVFKRNTRYVLLSFASISTLYLLYASKDPAQIYNMFISEYIRLGISSYISGALPALGWIILGLCTVFFVVLGSYNLVRYTQLTYDDTRQDMILKRKFDAAGTGVSVFVHGVKNQLLSSRVLHKKLSRALAGDPPDMAQVRA
;
A
#
# COMPACT_ATOMS: atom_id res chain seq x y z
N LEU A 1 3.98 -3.85 28.95
CA LEU A 1 3.38 -2.77 28.16
C LEU A 1 4.43 -2.01 27.34
N GLY A 2 5.55 -1.56 27.92
CA GLY A 2 6.58 -0.77 27.23
C GLY A 2 7.16 -1.43 25.98
N TYR A 3 7.38 -2.76 26.00
CA TYR A 3 7.87 -3.47 24.82
C TYR A 3 6.85 -3.50 23.67
N VAL A 4 5.57 -3.60 23.97
CA VAL A 4 4.49 -3.51 22.94
C VAL A 4 4.51 -2.13 22.27
N VAL A 5 4.75 -1.07 23.04
CA VAL A 5 4.91 0.28 22.49
C VAL A 5 6.16 0.37 21.62
N ALA A 6 7.27 -0.26 22.02
CA ALA A 6 8.49 -0.32 21.20
C ALA A 6 8.26 -1.06 19.87
N VAL A 7 7.50 -2.15 19.89
CA VAL A 7 7.10 -2.90 18.68
C VAL A 7 6.28 -2.01 17.74
N GLY A 8 5.21 -1.38 18.23
CA GLY A 8 4.38 -0.48 17.42
C GLY A 8 5.19 0.68 16.85
N ARG A 9 6.07 1.27 17.67
CA ARG A 9 6.96 2.36 17.27
C ARG A 9 7.97 1.96 16.19
N SER A 10 8.43 0.71 16.18
CA SER A 10 9.39 0.24 15.17
C SER A 10 8.71 -0.24 13.89
N LEU A 11 7.53 -0.83 13.98
CA LEU A 11 6.83 -1.40 12.84
C LEU A 11 6.19 -0.37 11.93
N PHE A 12 5.66 0.73 12.47
CA PHE A 12 4.97 1.73 11.64
C PHE A 12 5.90 2.34 10.56
N PRO A 13 7.08 2.91 10.88
CA PRO A 13 7.96 3.46 9.85
C PRO A 13 8.49 2.40 8.87
N LEU A 14 8.68 1.15 9.35
CA LEU A 14 9.05 0.04 8.48
C LEU A 14 7.96 -0.24 7.44
N PHE A 15 6.71 -0.43 7.86
CA PHE A 15 5.61 -0.70 6.93
C PHE A 15 5.32 0.48 6.02
N ALA A 16 5.45 1.72 6.53
CA ALA A 16 5.33 2.93 5.72
C ALA A 16 6.35 2.95 4.58
N LEU A 17 7.63 2.65 4.88
CA LEU A 17 8.68 2.57 3.87
C LEU A 17 8.46 1.40 2.90
N GLN A 18 8.05 0.23 3.39
CA GLN A 18 7.76 -0.91 2.54
C GLN A 18 6.60 -0.64 1.59
N ALA A 19 5.52 -0.02 2.07
CA ALA A 19 4.39 0.38 1.23
C ALA A 19 4.81 1.39 0.15
N ALA A 20 5.65 2.36 0.49
CA ALA A 20 6.17 3.32 -0.47
C ALA A 20 7.08 2.67 -1.53
N LEU A 21 7.94 1.72 -1.11
CA LEU A 21 8.75 0.92 -2.04
C LEU A 21 7.88 0.08 -2.98
N GLU A 22 6.78 -0.48 -2.49
CA GLU A 22 5.87 -1.29 -3.31
C GLU A 22 5.11 -0.45 -4.33
N ALA A 23 4.70 0.76 -3.94
CA ALA A 23 3.99 1.69 -4.80
C ALA A 23 4.89 2.29 -5.91
N THR A 24 6.22 2.28 -5.73
CA THR A 24 7.11 2.96 -6.68
C THR A 24 7.23 2.25 -8.03
N MET A 25 7.14 3.03 -9.11
CA MET A 25 7.35 2.59 -10.48
C MET A 25 8.79 2.81 -10.98
N ILE A 26 9.69 3.33 -10.16
CA ILE A 26 11.08 3.62 -10.53
C ILE A 26 11.83 2.33 -10.89
N PRO A 27 12.31 2.16 -12.15
CA PRO A 27 12.88 0.88 -12.61
C PRO A 27 14.14 0.46 -11.85
N ALA A 28 14.97 1.42 -11.45
CA ALA A 28 16.20 1.17 -10.69
C ALA A 28 15.94 0.58 -9.29
N LEU A 29 14.92 1.10 -8.60
CA LEU A 29 14.50 0.58 -7.29
C LEU A 29 13.81 -0.77 -7.44
N ARG A 30 12.97 -0.93 -8.48
CA ARG A 30 12.23 -2.17 -8.74
C ARG A 30 13.14 -3.38 -8.98
N ARG A 31 14.29 -3.17 -9.64
CA ARG A 31 15.30 -4.22 -9.83
C ARG A 31 15.92 -4.71 -8.52
N ARG A 32 16.05 -3.84 -7.51
CA ARG A 32 16.67 -4.16 -6.21
C ARG A 32 15.67 -4.24 -5.06
N MET A 33 14.38 -4.34 -5.37
CA MET A 33 13.31 -4.25 -4.36
C MET A 33 13.45 -5.28 -3.23
N LYS A 34 13.80 -6.53 -3.54
CA LYS A 34 13.97 -7.58 -2.52
C LYS A 34 15.10 -7.23 -1.54
N SER A 35 16.26 -6.79 -2.04
CA SER A 35 17.38 -6.35 -1.21
C SER A 35 17.04 -5.12 -0.36
N LEU A 36 16.34 -4.13 -0.95
CA LEU A 36 15.95 -2.91 -0.24
C LEU A 36 14.95 -3.21 0.87
N ARG A 37 13.96 -4.07 0.63
CA ARG A 37 13.01 -4.50 1.65
C ARG A 37 13.69 -5.24 2.79
N LEU A 38 14.64 -6.12 2.49
CA LEU A 38 15.39 -6.84 3.51
C LEU A 38 16.29 -5.88 4.30
N ALA A 39 17.00 -4.99 3.63
CA ALA A 39 17.83 -3.98 4.28
C ALA A 39 17.01 -3.04 5.19
N ALA A 40 15.81 -2.66 4.77
CA ALA A 40 14.90 -1.85 5.57
C ALA A 40 14.44 -2.54 6.87
N CYS A 41 14.45 -3.88 6.95
CA CYS A 41 14.09 -4.61 8.16
C CYS A 41 15.20 -4.60 9.22
N VAL A 42 16.46 -4.34 8.84
CA VAL A 42 17.61 -4.49 9.76
C VAL A 42 17.53 -3.51 10.93
N VAL A 43 17.31 -2.22 10.67
CA VAL A 43 17.30 -1.20 11.73
C VAL A 43 16.14 -1.39 12.71
N PRO A 44 14.89 -1.60 12.26
CA PRO A 44 13.79 -1.93 13.18
C PRO A 44 14.04 -3.20 13.98
N ALA A 45 14.60 -4.25 13.38
CA ALA A 45 14.92 -5.49 14.08
C ALA A 45 15.96 -5.26 15.20
N LEU A 46 17.03 -4.53 14.90
CA LEU A 46 18.04 -4.14 15.91
C LEU A 46 17.40 -3.28 17.01
N SER A 47 16.50 -2.35 16.65
CA SER A 47 15.76 -1.54 17.61
C SER A 47 14.92 -2.40 18.55
N LEU A 48 14.21 -3.42 18.02
CA LEU A 48 13.40 -4.33 18.83
C LEU A 48 14.25 -5.17 19.78
N VAL A 49 15.40 -5.67 19.32
CA VAL A 49 16.34 -6.39 20.19
C VAL A 49 16.88 -5.49 21.30
N TYR A 50 17.25 -4.25 20.97
CA TYR A 50 17.75 -3.28 21.94
C TYR A 50 16.70 -2.94 23.01
N TYR A 51 15.44 -2.70 22.61
CA TYR A 51 14.33 -2.39 23.52
C TYR A 51 13.77 -3.60 24.26
N TYR A 52 14.30 -4.81 24.03
CA TYR A 52 13.93 -5.94 24.86
C TYR A 52 14.35 -5.69 26.32
N PRO A 53 13.46 -5.81 27.34
CA PRO A 53 13.72 -5.31 28.69
C PRO A 53 15.00 -5.84 29.34
N ALA A 54 15.33 -7.12 29.14
CA ALA A 54 16.56 -7.70 29.68
C ALA A 54 17.81 -7.12 29.00
N VAL A 55 17.79 -6.98 27.65
CA VAL A 55 18.90 -6.40 26.88
C VAL A 55 19.08 -4.93 27.23
N PHE A 56 17.98 -4.17 27.24
CA PHE A 56 18.02 -2.75 27.60
C PHE A 56 18.64 -2.54 28.99
N ARG A 57 18.21 -3.31 29.98
CA ARG A 57 18.75 -3.26 31.34
C ARG A 57 20.26 -3.55 31.38
N THR A 58 20.70 -4.60 30.72
CA THR A 58 22.15 -5.00 30.74
C THR A 58 23.03 -4.00 30.00
N VAL A 59 22.56 -3.45 28.88
CA VAL A 59 23.33 -2.50 28.07
C VAL A 59 23.42 -1.13 28.73
N VAL A 60 22.34 -0.64 29.32
CA VAL A 60 22.26 0.69 29.92
C VAL A 60 22.84 0.73 31.33
N SER A 61 22.80 -0.39 32.08
CA SER A 61 23.34 -0.46 33.44
C SER A 61 24.81 -0.04 33.46
N GLY A 62 25.11 1.00 34.25
CA GLY A 62 26.45 1.61 34.34
C GLY A 62 26.87 2.51 33.18
N ARG A 63 26.00 2.68 32.15
CA ARG A 63 26.30 3.49 30.97
C ARG A 63 25.17 4.48 30.68
N PHE A 64 24.76 5.27 31.66
CA PHE A 64 23.60 6.14 31.59
C PHE A 64 23.67 7.23 30.50
N TRP A 65 24.85 7.54 29.99
CA TRP A 65 25.02 8.43 28.84
C TRP A 65 24.37 7.88 27.55
N LEU A 66 24.09 6.56 27.49
CA LEU A 66 23.38 5.95 26.38
C LEU A 66 21.90 6.36 26.33
N LEU A 67 21.28 6.76 27.44
CA LEU A 67 19.87 7.13 27.48
C LEU A 67 19.51 8.26 26.50
N PRO A 68 20.16 9.45 26.56
CA PRO A 68 19.86 10.51 25.60
C PRO A 68 20.25 10.12 24.17
N LEU A 69 21.39 9.43 24.01
CA LEU A 69 21.85 8.96 22.70
C LEU A 69 20.81 8.07 22.04
N THR A 70 20.27 7.10 22.77
CA THR A 70 19.26 6.16 22.25
C THR A 70 18.00 6.87 21.80
N ILE A 71 17.54 7.85 22.57
CA ILE A 71 16.37 8.65 22.22
C ILE A 71 16.57 9.35 20.87
N HIS A 72 17.71 10.04 20.71
CA HIS A 72 18.02 10.75 19.48
C HIS A 72 18.23 9.82 18.29
N VAL A 73 18.97 8.72 18.46
CA VAL A 73 19.22 7.73 17.41
C VAL A 73 17.90 7.06 16.99
N SER A 74 17.05 6.69 17.96
CA SER A 74 15.76 6.07 17.65
C SER A 74 14.83 7.03 16.91
N LEU A 75 14.80 8.29 17.27
CA LEU A 75 14.00 9.30 16.58
C LEU A 75 14.55 9.60 15.18
N ALA A 76 15.88 9.69 15.06
CA ALA A 76 16.54 9.99 13.78
C ALA A 76 16.24 8.93 12.71
N TRP A 77 16.38 7.63 13.02
CA TRP A 77 16.08 6.60 12.02
C TRP A 77 14.57 6.55 11.67
N ILE A 78 13.67 6.79 12.64
CA ILE A 78 12.24 6.88 12.40
C ILE A 78 11.93 8.00 11.40
N ILE A 79 12.47 9.21 11.65
CA ILE A 79 12.30 10.35 10.74
C ILE A 79 12.87 10.03 9.36
N LEU A 80 14.06 9.41 9.30
CA LEU A 80 14.69 9.03 8.03
C LEU A 80 13.79 8.09 7.21
N TYR A 81 13.18 7.08 7.83
CA TYR A 81 12.28 6.14 7.15
C TYR A 81 11.01 6.82 6.65
N LEU A 82 10.41 7.70 7.47
CA LEU A 82 9.21 8.43 7.08
C LEU A 82 9.49 9.44 5.97
N VAL A 83 10.62 10.14 6.03
CA VAL A 83 11.05 11.06 4.97
C VAL A 83 11.33 10.30 3.68
N ALA A 84 12.05 9.17 3.75
CA ALA A 84 12.30 8.34 2.58
C ALA A 84 11.00 7.82 1.95
N ALA A 85 10.06 7.33 2.76
CA ALA A 85 8.74 6.92 2.28
C ALA A 85 7.96 8.09 1.66
N GLY A 86 7.96 9.25 2.29
CA GLY A 86 7.33 10.47 1.77
C GLY A 86 7.91 10.91 0.44
N LEU A 87 9.24 10.89 0.30
CA LEU A 87 9.91 11.23 -0.95
C LEU A 87 9.56 10.25 -2.08
N LEU A 88 9.45 8.94 -1.79
CA LEU A 88 9.02 7.95 -2.78
C LEU A 88 7.58 8.19 -3.24
N PHE A 89 6.64 8.43 -2.34
CA PHE A 89 5.26 8.78 -2.70
C PHE A 89 5.18 10.11 -3.47
N PHE A 90 6.00 11.08 -3.11
CA PHE A 90 6.07 12.38 -3.80
C PHE A 90 6.62 12.23 -5.22
N GLN A 91 7.68 11.44 -5.41
CA GLN A 91 8.22 11.12 -6.72
C GLN A 91 7.19 10.39 -7.59
N GLU A 92 6.45 9.44 -7.03
CA GLU A 92 5.38 8.74 -7.74
C GLU A 92 4.27 9.70 -8.17
N TYR A 93 3.88 10.64 -7.30
CA TYR A 93 2.91 11.67 -7.65
C TYR A 93 3.36 12.54 -8.83
N HIS A 94 4.65 12.90 -8.89
CA HIS A 94 5.20 13.70 -9.99
C HIS A 94 5.40 12.89 -11.28
N ALA A 95 5.76 11.61 -11.17
CA ALA A 95 5.94 10.72 -12.31
C ALA A 95 4.62 10.34 -12.98
N THR A 96 3.51 10.39 -12.25
CA THR A 96 2.19 10.04 -12.77
C THR A 96 1.63 11.14 -13.67
N THR A 97 1.47 10.84 -14.96
CA THR A 97 0.97 11.79 -15.98
C THR A 97 -0.55 11.74 -16.16
N MET A 98 -1.16 10.57 -15.95
CA MET A 98 -2.61 10.38 -16.13
C MET A 98 -3.40 11.05 -15.01
N PRO A 99 -4.40 11.90 -15.31
CA PRO A 99 -5.11 12.71 -14.30
C PRO A 99 -5.85 11.88 -13.26
N VAL A 100 -6.40 10.72 -13.64
CA VAL A 100 -7.12 9.82 -12.72
C VAL A 100 -6.16 9.22 -11.69
N PHE A 101 -5.06 8.62 -12.14
CA PHE A 101 -4.04 8.05 -11.26
C PHE A 101 -3.37 9.11 -10.39
N LYS A 102 -3.11 10.29 -10.94
CA LYS A 102 -2.54 11.43 -10.20
C LYS A 102 -3.44 11.85 -9.05
N ARG A 103 -4.76 11.88 -9.26
CA ARG A 103 -5.74 12.16 -8.21
C ARG A 103 -5.70 11.11 -7.11
N ASN A 104 -5.63 9.83 -7.45
CA ASN A 104 -5.56 8.74 -6.49
C ASN A 104 -4.26 8.81 -5.66
N THR A 105 -3.12 8.99 -6.32
CA THR A 105 -1.80 9.15 -5.65
C THR A 105 -1.77 10.36 -4.71
N ARG A 106 -2.45 11.47 -5.06
CA ARG A 106 -2.59 12.64 -4.18
C ARG A 106 -3.28 12.30 -2.87
N TYR A 107 -4.38 11.52 -2.90
CA TYR A 107 -5.06 11.11 -1.67
C TYR A 107 -4.19 10.20 -0.80
N VAL A 108 -3.44 9.28 -1.41
CA VAL A 108 -2.47 8.44 -0.69
C VAL A 108 -1.40 9.29 -0.02
N LEU A 109 -0.82 10.24 -0.74
CA LEU A 109 0.22 11.14 -0.22
C LEU A 109 -0.30 11.99 0.95
N LEU A 110 -1.50 12.56 0.84
CA LEU A 110 -2.11 13.35 1.91
C LEU A 110 -2.47 12.50 3.14
N SER A 111 -2.99 11.29 2.94
CA SER A 111 -3.23 10.34 4.03
C SER A 111 -1.92 9.96 4.73
N PHE A 112 -0.90 9.61 3.96
CA PHE A 112 0.42 9.28 4.48
C PHE A 112 1.02 10.43 5.28
N ALA A 113 1.00 11.65 4.74
CA ALA A 113 1.50 12.84 5.43
C ALA A 113 0.76 13.08 6.76
N SER A 114 -0.57 12.98 6.76
CA SER A 114 -1.40 13.16 7.96
C SER A 114 -1.09 12.13 9.04
N ILE A 115 -1.03 10.84 8.67
CA ILE A 115 -0.76 9.74 9.61
C ILE A 115 0.68 9.82 10.13
N SER A 116 1.65 10.14 9.26
CA SER A 116 3.06 10.29 9.65
C SER A 116 3.27 11.47 10.60
N THR A 117 2.59 12.60 10.37
CA THR A 117 2.65 13.74 11.28
C THR A 117 2.03 13.40 12.64
N LEU A 118 0.86 12.75 12.63
CA LEU A 118 0.22 12.27 13.85
C LEU A 118 1.14 11.31 14.62
N TYR A 119 1.74 10.36 13.90
CA TYR A 119 2.68 9.42 14.50
C TYR A 119 3.89 10.14 15.12
N LEU A 120 4.50 11.11 14.45
CA LEU A 120 5.65 11.86 14.96
C LEU A 120 5.34 12.67 16.21
N LEU A 121 4.11 13.20 16.35
CA LEU A 121 3.68 13.90 17.57
C LEU A 121 3.81 13.00 18.81
N TYR A 122 3.57 11.70 18.67
CA TYR A 122 3.64 10.73 19.77
C TYR A 122 4.93 9.93 19.83
N ALA A 123 5.66 9.81 18.71
CA ALA A 123 6.91 9.03 18.63
C ALA A 123 8.10 9.70 19.34
N SER A 124 7.98 10.95 19.76
CA SER A 124 9.03 11.69 20.48
C SER A 124 9.38 11.07 21.83
N LYS A 125 8.47 10.31 22.44
CA LYS A 125 8.66 9.67 23.74
C LYS A 125 9.35 8.30 23.58
N ASP A 126 10.34 8.02 24.44
CA ASP A 126 11.06 6.75 24.40
C ASP A 126 10.26 5.63 25.12
N PRO A 127 10.02 4.48 24.47
CA PRO A 127 9.36 3.34 25.09
C PRO A 127 10.01 2.82 26.36
N ALA A 128 11.32 2.97 26.49
CA ALA A 128 12.09 2.53 27.66
C ALA A 128 11.69 3.27 28.94
N GLN A 129 11.16 4.48 28.84
CA GLN A 129 10.63 5.22 29.99
C GLN A 129 9.44 4.51 30.66
N ILE A 130 8.67 3.72 29.89
CA ILE A 130 7.53 2.95 30.39
C ILE A 130 7.97 1.74 31.24
N TYR A 131 9.22 1.32 31.14
CA TYR A 131 9.75 0.22 31.95
C TYR A 131 9.94 0.60 33.41
N ASN A 132 9.84 1.87 33.76
CA ASN A 132 10.17 2.40 35.11
C ASN A 132 11.61 2.04 35.56
N MET A 133 12.48 1.74 34.61
CA MET A 133 13.90 1.52 34.86
C MET A 133 14.66 2.84 34.78
N PHE A 134 15.63 3.02 35.69
CA PHE A 134 16.53 4.18 35.68
C PHE A 134 15.81 5.55 35.76
N ILE A 135 14.67 5.66 36.43
CA ILE A 135 13.89 6.89 36.54
C ILE A 135 14.71 8.06 37.09
N SER A 136 15.52 7.78 38.15
CA SER A 136 16.42 8.77 38.74
C SER A 136 17.41 9.34 37.73
N GLU A 137 17.92 8.50 36.83
CA GLU A 137 18.86 8.91 35.81
C GLU A 137 18.19 9.73 34.71
N TYR A 138 16.96 9.37 34.31
CA TYR A 138 16.17 10.19 33.38
C TYR A 138 15.92 11.59 33.96
N ILE A 139 15.54 11.68 35.25
CA ILE A 139 15.35 12.98 35.93
C ILE A 139 16.65 13.76 36.00
N ARG A 140 17.76 13.11 36.39
CA ARG A 140 19.08 13.73 36.48
C ARG A 140 19.56 14.30 35.14
N LEU A 141 19.26 13.62 34.05
CA LEU A 141 19.60 14.05 32.69
C LEU A 141 18.63 15.05 32.09
N GLY A 142 17.61 15.48 32.84
CA GLY A 142 16.60 16.43 32.36
C GLY A 142 15.72 15.91 31.24
N ILE A 143 15.65 14.57 31.07
CA ILE A 143 14.84 13.96 30.02
C ILE A 143 13.40 13.93 30.49
N SER A 144 12.51 14.58 29.73
CA SER A 144 11.08 14.63 30.03
C SER A 144 10.48 13.23 30.06
N SER A 145 9.84 12.86 31.20
CA SER A 145 9.25 11.53 31.35
C SER A 145 7.93 11.40 30.55
N TYR A 146 7.58 10.15 30.22
CA TYR A 146 6.28 9.84 29.58
C TYR A 146 5.08 10.28 30.42
N ILE A 147 5.26 10.27 31.75
CA ILE A 147 4.20 10.51 32.74
C ILE A 147 4.13 12.00 33.13
N SER A 148 5.27 12.66 33.27
CA SER A 148 5.31 14.10 33.56
C SER A 148 5.21 14.89 32.27
N GLY A 149 3.98 15.16 31.84
CA GLY A 149 3.74 16.08 30.74
C GLY A 149 4.24 17.48 31.09
N ALA A 150 5.42 17.82 30.63
CA ALA A 150 5.98 19.16 30.74
C ALA A 150 5.21 20.22 29.92
N LEU A 151 4.09 19.83 29.30
CA LEU A 151 3.28 20.74 28.52
C LEU A 151 2.32 21.52 29.43
N PRO A 152 2.26 22.83 29.31
CA PRO A 152 1.21 23.64 29.95
C PRO A 152 -0.17 23.23 29.38
N ALA A 153 -1.24 23.58 30.13
CA ALA A 153 -2.62 23.23 29.73
C ALA A 153 -2.93 23.61 28.26
N LEU A 154 -2.46 24.77 27.84
CA LEU A 154 -2.58 25.21 26.44
C LEU A 154 -1.91 24.25 25.44
N GLY A 155 -0.74 23.72 25.81
CA GLY A 155 -0.02 22.73 24.97
C GLY A 155 -0.80 21.44 24.77
N TRP A 156 -1.49 20.95 25.81
CA TRP A 156 -2.37 19.79 25.72
C TRP A 156 -3.59 20.02 24.83
N ILE A 157 -4.19 21.24 24.92
CA ILE A 157 -5.31 21.63 24.04
C ILE A 157 -4.84 21.66 22.58
N ILE A 158 -3.71 22.30 22.29
CA ILE A 158 -3.16 22.37 20.92
C ILE A 158 -2.86 20.97 20.40
N LEU A 159 -2.22 20.11 21.20
CA LEU A 159 -1.92 18.72 20.81
C LEU A 159 -3.20 17.94 20.50
N GLY A 160 -4.25 18.10 21.33
CA GLY A 160 -5.55 17.49 21.10
C GLY A 160 -6.20 17.95 19.80
N LEU A 161 -6.21 19.26 19.55
CA LEU A 161 -6.75 19.82 18.30
C LEU A 161 -5.97 19.36 17.07
N CYS A 162 -4.64 19.35 17.12
CA CYS A 162 -3.80 18.80 16.05
C CYS A 162 -4.10 17.32 15.80
N THR A 163 -4.26 16.53 16.87
CA THR A 163 -4.60 15.11 16.76
C THR A 163 -5.92 14.92 16.04
N VAL A 164 -6.98 15.62 16.47
CA VAL A 164 -8.30 15.53 15.81
C VAL A 164 -8.21 15.94 14.35
N PHE A 165 -7.52 17.06 14.06
CA PHE A 165 -7.36 17.57 12.71
C PHE A 165 -6.68 16.51 11.80
N PHE A 166 -5.54 15.95 12.19
CA PHE A 166 -4.82 14.98 11.37
C PHE A 166 -5.54 13.63 11.25
N VAL A 167 -6.27 13.20 12.29
CA VAL A 167 -7.11 11.99 12.20
C VAL A 167 -8.23 12.20 11.19
N VAL A 168 -8.96 13.32 11.26
CA VAL A 168 -10.04 13.63 10.33
C VAL A 168 -9.51 13.77 8.90
N LEU A 169 -8.42 14.50 8.72
CA LEU A 169 -7.81 14.71 7.40
C LEU A 169 -7.31 13.39 6.80
N GLY A 170 -6.60 12.57 7.58
CA GLY A 170 -6.09 11.27 7.14
C GLY A 170 -7.21 10.30 6.79
N SER A 171 -8.23 10.20 7.65
CA SER A 171 -9.40 9.33 7.44
C SER A 171 -10.20 9.75 6.21
N TYR A 172 -10.45 11.05 6.04
CA TYR A 172 -11.15 11.57 4.86
C TYR A 172 -10.43 11.20 3.56
N ASN A 173 -9.11 11.44 3.50
CA ASN A 173 -8.33 11.12 2.30
C ASN A 173 -8.28 9.61 2.03
N LEU A 174 -8.18 8.78 3.07
CA LEU A 174 -8.19 7.32 2.94
C LEU A 174 -9.54 6.81 2.41
N VAL A 175 -10.66 7.30 2.95
CA VAL A 175 -12.01 6.94 2.50
C VAL A 175 -12.20 7.36 1.03
N ARG A 176 -11.78 8.56 0.66
CA ARG A 176 -11.83 9.03 -0.73
C ARG A 176 -11.01 8.17 -1.67
N TYR A 177 -9.80 7.80 -1.27
CA TYR A 177 -8.96 6.87 -2.05
C TYR A 177 -9.65 5.52 -2.26
N THR A 178 -10.19 4.95 -1.18
CA THR A 178 -10.89 3.64 -1.23
C THR A 178 -12.12 3.70 -2.13
N GLN A 179 -12.92 4.76 -2.05
CA GLN A 179 -14.09 4.96 -2.91
C GLN A 179 -13.69 5.01 -4.40
N LEU A 180 -12.69 5.81 -4.74
CA LEU A 180 -12.21 5.93 -6.12
C LEU A 180 -11.66 4.61 -6.66
N THR A 181 -10.88 3.89 -5.86
CA THR A 181 -10.34 2.58 -6.26
C THR A 181 -11.46 1.55 -6.46
N TYR A 182 -12.48 1.58 -5.61
CA TYR A 182 -13.65 0.71 -5.74
C TYR A 182 -14.43 1.00 -7.03
N ASP A 183 -14.67 2.28 -7.33
CA ASP A 183 -15.42 2.69 -8.54
C ASP A 183 -14.65 2.31 -9.82
N ASP A 184 -13.32 2.53 -9.84
CA ASP A 184 -12.45 2.14 -10.96
C ASP A 184 -12.49 0.61 -11.18
N THR A 185 -12.35 -0.18 -10.10
CA THR A 185 -12.41 -1.65 -10.17
C THR A 185 -13.77 -2.15 -10.65
N ARG A 186 -14.87 -1.50 -10.21
CA ARG A 186 -16.23 -1.82 -10.63
C ARG A 186 -16.44 -1.54 -12.12
N GLN A 187 -15.93 -0.43 -12.63
CA GLN A 187 -16.00 -0.09 -14.06
C GLN A 187 -15.24 -1.10 -14.91
N ASP A 188 -14.03 -1.49 -14.49
CA ASP A 188 -13.23 -2.51 -15.17
C ASP A 188 -13.94 -3.87 -15.22
N MET A 189 -14.59 -4.29 -14.11
CA MET A 189 -15.39 -5.51 -14.09
C MET A 189 -16.58 -5.46 -15.05
N ILE A 190 -17.26 -4.32 -15.10
CA ILE A 190 -18.41 -4.12 -16.02
C ILE A 190 -17.91 -4.17 -17.47
N LEU A 191 -16.82 -3.51 -17.76
CA LEU A 191 -16.22 -3.50 -19.10
C LEU A 191 -15.79 -4.90 -19.52
N LYS A 192 -15.10 -5.64 -18.65
CA LYS A 192 -14.71 -7.02 -18.89
C LYS A 192 -15.94 -7.92 -19.19
N ARG A 193 -17.00 -7.82 -18.39
CA ARG A 193 -18.25 -8.57 -18.65
C ARG A 193 -18.86 -8.24 -20.01
N LYS A 194 -18.83 -6.96 -20.43
CA LYS A 194 -19.31 -6.56 -21.76
C LYS A 194 -18.45 -7.15 -22.87
N PHE A 195 -17.13 -7.17 -22.71
CA PHE A 195 -16.22 -7.81 -23.68
C PHE A 195 -16.43 -9.31 -23.75
N ASP A 196 -16.56 -9.99 -22.61
CA ASP A 196 -16.81 -11.43 -22.57
C ASP A 196 -18.15 -11.79 -23.23
N ALA A 197 -19.20 -11.02 -22.97
CA ALA A 197 -20.51 -11.20 -23.61
C ALA A 197 -20.45 -10.96 -25.14
N ALA A 198 -19.75 -9.91 -25.57
CA ALA A 198 -19.53 -9.65 -26.99
C ALA A 198 -18.73 -10.76 -27.66
N GLY A 199 -17.65 -11.24 -27.02
CA GLY A 199 -16.83 -12.36 -27.50
C GLY A 199 -17.64 -13.65 -27.67
N THR A 200 -18.51 -13.96 -26.70
CA THR A 200 -19.44 -15.10 -26.80
C THR A 200 -20.42 -14.93 -27.95
N GLY A 201 -21.00 -13.74 -28.12
CA GLY A 201 -21.90 -13.43 -29.25
C GLY A 201 -21.21 -13.62 -30.60
N VAL A 202 -19.99 -13.12 -30.77
CA VAL A 202 -19.20 -13.31 -31.99
C VAL A 202 -18.91 -14.79 -32.25
N SER A 203 -18.56 -15.56 -31.23
CA SER A 203 -18.31 -16.99 -31.35
C SER A 203 -19.55 -17.75 -31.85
N VAL A 204 -20.72 -17.47 -31.26
CA VAL A 204 -22.00 -18.07 -31.69
C VAL A 204 -22.35 -17.69 -33.13
N PHE A 205 -22.12 -16.41 -33.48
CA PHE A 205 -22.37 -15.95 -34.87
C PHE A 205 -21.44 -16.67 -35.88
N VAL A 206 -20.15 -16.76 -35.59
CA VAL A 206 -19.18 -17.45 -36.44
C VAL A 206 -19.52 -18.94 -36.60
N HIS A 207 -19.93 -19.60 -35.53
CA HIS A 207 -20.42 -20.98 -35.59
C HIS A 207 -21.69 -21.12 -36.46
N GLY A 208 -22.64 -20.18 -36.30
CA GLY A 208 -23.84 -20.15 -37.13
C GLY A 208 -23.56 -19.98 -38.61
N VAL A 209 -22.72 -19.03 -38.96
CA VAL A 209 -22.25 -18.77 -40.34
C VAL A 209 -21.52 -19.99 -40.92
N LYS A 210 -20.61 -20.56 -40.14
CA LYS A 210 -19.87 -21.79 -40.57
C LYS A 210 -20.86 -22.93 -40.86
N ASN A 211 -21.86 -23.17 -40.03
CA ASN A 211 -22.83 -24.22 -40.22
C ASN A 211 -23.71 -23.98 -41.47
N GLN A 212 -24.13 -22.73 -41.72
CA GLN A 212 -24.87 -22.34 -42.92
C GLN A 212 -24.05 -22.56 -44.19
N LEU A 213 -22.74 -22.17 -44.17
CA LEU A 213 -21.84 -22.37 -45.28
C LEU A 213 -21.61 -23.87 -45.57
N LEU A 214 -21.48 -24.68 -44.53
CA LEU A 214 -21.34 -26.14 -44.67
C LEU A 214 -22.65 -26.76 -45.26
N SER A 215 -23.83 -26.37 -44.78
CA SER A 215 -25.09 -26.79 -45.34
C SER A 215 -25.24 -26.40 -46.80
N SER A 216 -24.95 -25.15 -47.15
CA SER A 216 -24.97 -24.65 -48.52
C SER A 216 -24.01 -25.43 -49.42
N ARG A 217 -22.83 -25.74 -48.96
CA ARG A 217 -21.83 -26.57 -49.71
C ARG A 217 -22.35 -27.99 -49.96
N VAL A 218 -22.99 -28.60 -48.95
CA VAL A 218 -23.56 -29.95 -49.09
C VAL A 218 -24.72 -29.93 -50.09
N LEU A 219 -25.60 -28.93 -50.04
CA LEU A 219 -26.69 -28.77 -51.01
C LEU A 219 -26.18 -28.55 -52.42
N HIS A 220 -25.18 -27.68 -52.60
CA HIS A 220 -24.55 -27.46 -53.90
C HIS A 220 -23.92 -28.74 -54.46
N LYS A 221 -23.26 -29.54 -53.61
CA LYS A 221 -22.69 -30.82 -54.03
C LYS A 221 -23.75 -31.85 -54.41
N LYS A 222 -24.89 -31.90 -53.70
CA LYS A 222 -26.03 -32.74 -54.06
C LYS A 222 -26.62 -32.31 -55.39
N LEU A 223 -26.84 -31.00 -55.58
CA LEU A 223 -27.34 -30.44 -56.83
C LEU A 223 -26.43 -30.75 -58.04
N SER A 224 -25.11 -30.53 -57.86
CA SER A 224 -24.13 -30.81 -58.90
C SER A 224 -24.13 -32.31 -59.30
N ARG A 225 -24.30 -33.22 -58.33
CA ARG A 225 -24.40 -34.67 -58.62
C ARG A 225 -25.69 -35.04 -59.32
N ALA A 226 -26.85 -34.45 -58.91
CA ALA A 226 -28.10 -34.70 -59.53
C ALA A 226 -28.14 -34.20 -61.02
N LEU A 227 -27.47 -33.09 -61.29
CA LEU A 227 -27.37 -32.53 -62.65
C LEU A 227 -26.32 -33.25 -63.55
N ALA A 228 -25.32 -33.93 -62.98
CA ALA A 228 -24.29 -34.64 -63.72
C ALA A 228 -24.68 -36.06 -64.13
N GLY A 229 -25.85 -36.56 -63.71
CA GLY A 229 -26.44 -37.84 -64.15
C GLY A 229 -26.99 -37.71 -65.55
N ASP A 230 -26.85 -38.79 -66.37
CA ASP A 230 -27.41 -38.83 -67.73
C ASP A 230 -28.48 -39.97 -67.83
N PRO A 231 -29.80 -39.68 -67.73
CA PRO A 231 -30.47 -38.39 -67.67
C PRO A 231 -30.43 -37.71 -66.27
N PRO A 232 -30.53 -36.38 -66.22
CA PRO A 232 -30.52 -35.63 -64.95
C PRO A 232 -31.70 -36.02 -64.06
N ASP A 233 -31.47 -36.32 -62.78
CA ASP A 233 -32.51 -36.68 -61.81
C ASP A 233 -33.21 -35.41 -61.31
N MET A 234 -34.23 -34.99 -62.06
CA MET A 234 -35.02 -33.79 -61.73
C MET A 234 -35.89 -33.93 -60.48
N ALA A 235 -36.11 -35.13 -59.95
CA ALA A 235 -36.80 -35.36 -58.71
C ALA A 235 -35.92 -34.95 -57.47
N GLN A 236 -34.61 -35.22 -57.53
CA GLN A 236 -33.67 -34.76 -56.47
C GLN A 236 -33.33 -33.28 -56.52
N VAL A 237 -33.56 -32.62 -57.63
CA VAL A 237 -33.36 -31.16 -57.77
C VAL A 237 -34.52 -30.37 -57.14
N ARG A 238 -35.71 -30.94 -57.07
CA ARG A 238 -36.91 -30.28 -56.49
C ARG A 238 -37.09 -30.54 -54.99
N ALA A 239 -36.36 -31.44 -54.36
CA ALA A 239 -36.36 -31.71 -52.91
C ALA A 239 -35.31 -30.88 -52.17
#